data_5871c47182fe114487b033006f7e274d
#
_entry.id   5871c47182fe114487b033006f7e274d
#
_cell.length_a   1.000
_cell.length_b   1.000
_cell.length_c   1.000
_cell.angle_alpha   90.00
_cell.angle_beta   90.00
_cell.angle_gamma   90.00
#
_symmetry.space_group_name_H-M   'P 1'
#
loop_
_entity.id
_entity.type
_entity.pdbx_description
1 polymer ?
#
loop_
_entity_poly.entity_id
_entity_poly.type
_entity_poly.pdbx_seq_one_letter_code
_entity_poly.pdbx_strand_id
1 'polypeptide(L)'
;MSVKDKINILFIGVDFELRLFAKYKLYIEHNTSCIVVVSDEKTIQIADDKYETYKFLKENGLYYPKTYLKEDIKIAINNKDVTFPLIIKPRNGYRSINVFIVSNLKELNEKLEIIPNPIIQEYIGSKDTEYTCGVIVLDNKVKESISLRRDLRDGNTINTYFNINYPKIIKKYIENISSKLNQFGVCNFQLRLDSDGLPKLFEINARHSGTTYIRALYGFNEVEYILEYLLKNREISFKLQEGVVKRYFDEMLVKGSNI
;
A
#
# COMPACT_ATOMS: atom_id res chain seq x y z
N MET A 1 21.80 7.08 -14.95
CA MET A 1 22.55 6.07 -14.19
C MET A 1 23.67 5.60 -15.06
N SER A 2 24.87 5.61 -14.55
CA SER A 2 26.07 5.31 -15.34
C SER A 2 26.25 3.80 -15.46
N VAL A 3 26.43 3.30 -16.68
CA VAL A 3 26.92 1.93 -16.96
C VAL A 3 28.24 1.63 -16.23
N LYS A 4 28.91 2.66 -15.73
CA LYS A 4 30.16 2.55 -14.98
C LYS A 4 29.99 1.93 -13.59
N ASP A 5 28.81 2.02 -12.96
CA ASP A 5 28.64 1.69 -11.54
C ASP A 5 28.24 0.24 -11.29
N LYS A 6 28.13 -0.63 -12.31
CA LYS A 6 27.78 -2.06 -12.22
C LYS A 6 26.66 -2.36 -11.20
N ILE A 7 25.56 -1.59 -11.30
CA ILE A 7 24.38 -1.79 -10.45
C ILE A 7 23.68 -3.09 -10.86
N ASN A 8 23.50 -4.01 -9.95
CA ASN A 8 22.89 -5.30 -10.22
C ASN A 8 21.37 -5.30 -10.01
N ILE A 9 20.87 -4.42 -9.13
CA ILE A 9 19.44 -4.35 -8.80
C ILE A 9 19.04 -2.91 -8.47
N LEU A 10 17.85 -2.53 -8.89
CA LEU A 10 17.26 -1.22 -8.66
C LEU A 10 15.90 -1.36 -7.98
N PHE A 11 15.76 -0.80 -6.78
CA PHE A 11 14.48 -0.66 -6.09
C PHE A 11 13.90 0.72 -6.30
N ILE A 12 12.62 0.79 -6.63
CA ILE A 12 11.90 2.05 -6.79
C ILE A 12 11.18 2.39 -5.50
N GLY A 13 11.58 3.51 -4.87
CA GLY A 13 11.13 3.90 -3.53
C GLY A 13 10.01 4.94 -3.48
N VAL A 14 9.65 5.56 -4.61
CA VAL A 14 8.69 6.67 -4.68
C VAL A 14 7.62 6.46 -5.76
N ASP A 15 6.39 6.86 -5.45
CA ASP A 15 5.21 6.55 -6.28
C ASP A 15 5.29 7.17 -7.68
N PHE A 16 5.74 8.42 -7.80
CA PHE A 16 5.77 9.13 -9.08
C PHE A 16 6.79 8.59 -10.08
N GLU A 17 7.75 7.76 -9.64
CA GLU A 17 8.73 7.10 -10.53
C GLU A 17 8.22 5.75 -11.05
N LEU A 18 7.29 5.10 -10.34
CA LEU A 18 6.87 3.73 -10.65
C LEU A 18 6.40 3.55 -12.09
N ARG A 19 5.57 4.46 -12.59
CA ARG A 19 5.06 4.38 -13.98
C ARG A 19 6.19 4.46 -15.00
N LEU A 20 7.15 5.34 -14.77
CA LEU A 20 8.28 5.50 -15.68
C LEU A 20 9.16 4.24 -15.71
N PHE A 21 9.50 3.73 -14.52
CA PHE A 21 10.32 2.53 -14.42
C PHE A 21 9.57 1.28 -14.90
N ALA A 22 8.27 1.15 -14.67
CA ALA A 22 7.46 0.06 -15.21
C ALA A 22 7.49 0.06 -16.75
N LYS A 23 7.29 1.23 -17.38
CA LYS A 23 7.30 1.41 -18.83
C LYS A 23 8.66 1.06 -19.45
N TYR A 24 9.75 1.47 -18.83
CA TYR A 24 11.10 1.29 -19.38
C TYR A 24 11.87 0.12 -18.75
N LYS A 25 11.20 -0.72 -17.97
CA LYS A 25 11.83 -1.87 -17.27
C LYS A 25 12.66 -2.72 -18.21
N LEU A 26 12.04 -3.28 -19.24
CA LEU A 26 12.72 -4.15 -20.20
C LEU A 26 13.89 -3.47 -20.91
N TYR A 27 13.74 -2.19 -21.26
CA TYR A 27 14.81 -1.42 -21.88
C TYR A 27 16.01 -1.26 -20.94
N ILE A 28 15.77 -0.93 -19.67
CA ILE A 28 16.83 -0.78 -18.66
C ILE A 28 17.52 -2.12 -18.42
N GLU A 29 16.77 -3.17 -18.19
CA GLU A 29 17.30 -4.51 -17.93
C GLU A 29 18.13 -5.04 -19.10
N HIS A 30 17.67 -4.85 -20.33
CA HIS A 30 18.39 -5.29 -21.52
C HIS A 30 19.72 -4.53 -21.74
N ASN A 31 19.73 -3.21 -21.48
CA ASN A 31 20.91 -2.37 -21.76
C ASN A 31 21.91 -2.29 -20.59
N THR A 32 21.54 -2.72 -19.39
CA THR A 32 22.38 -2.54 -18.19
C THR A 32 22.64 -3.83 -17.42
N SER A 33 21.93 -4.90 -17.73
CA SER A 33 21.88 -6.14 -16.94
C SER A 33 21.46 -5.92 -15.47
N CYS A 34 20.83 -4.78 -15.16
CA CYS A 34 20.33 -4.41 -13.85
C CYS A 34 18.90 -4.90 -13.69
N ILE A 35 18.59 -5.68 -12.68
CA ILE A 35 17.22 -6.09 -12.37
C ILE A 35 16.46 -4.89 -11.82
N VAL A 36 15.32 -4.53 -12.44
CA VAL A 36 14.46 -3.44 -11.94
C VAL A 36 13.28 -4.01 -11.17
N VAL A 37 13.28 -3.81 -9.86
CA VAL A 37 12.21 -4.32 -8.97
C VAL A 37 11.01 -3.37 -9.02
N VAL A 38 10.19 -3.56 -10.03
CA VAL A 38 8.93 -2.84 -10.26
C VAL A 38 7.94 -3.78 -10.96
N SER A 39 6.67 -3.71 -10.59
CA SER A 39 5.57 -4.43 -11.26
C SER A 39 5.32 -3.87 -12.67
N ASP A 40 4.50 -4.54 -13.46
CA ASP A 40 4.10 -4.07 -14.79
C ASP A 40 3.24 -2.78 -14.74
N GLU A 41 3.09 -2.13 -15.87
CA GLU A 41 2.35 -0.86 -15.99
C GLU A 41 0.89 -0.99 -15.55
N LYS A 42 0.24 -2.13 -15.84
CA LYS A 42 -1.15 -2.38 -15.44
C LYS A 42 -1.30 -2.47 -13.92
N THR A 43 -0.40 -3.19 -13.28
CA THR A 43 -0.35 -3.29 -11.81
C THR A 43 -0.12 -1.92 -11.17
N ILE A 44 0.81 -1.12 -11.71
CA ILE A 44 1.06 0.23 -11.22
C ILE A 44 -0.16 1.13 -11.42
N GLN A 45 -0.86 1.03 -12.56
CA GLN A 45 -2.09 1.80 -12.80
C GLN A 45 -3.18 1.45 -11.79
N ILE A 46 -3.39 0.17 -11.51
CA ILE A 46 -4.37 -0.29 -10.50
C ILE A 46 -4.00 0.23 -9.11
N ALA A 47 -2.72 0.21 -8.75
CA ALA A 47 -2.25 0.65 -7.44
C ALA A 47 -2.34 2.18 -7.25
N ASP A 48 -2.00 2.96 -8.27
CA ASP A 48 -1.91 4.42 -8.19
C ASP A 48 -3.30 5.11 -8.20
N ASP A 49 -4.30 4.48 -8.81
CA ASP A 49 -5.66 5.01 -8.90
C ASP A 49 -6.63 4.21 -8.01
N LYS A 50 -7.13 4.85 -6.95
CA LYS A 50 -8.01 4.21 -5.96
C LYS A 50 -9.34 3.73 -6.55
N TYR A 51 -9.80 4.33 -7.66
CA TYR A 51 -10.99 3.84 -8.36
C TYR A 51 -10.68 2.61 -9.21
N GLU A 52 -9.51 2.54 -9.84
CA GLU A 52 -9.04 1.32 -10.52
C GLU A 52 -8.80 0.19 -9.51
N THR A 53 -8.23 0.50 -8.31
CA THR A 53 -8.15 -0.47 -7.20
C THR A 53 -9.53 -1.04 -6.85
N TYR A 54 -10.54 -0.17 -6.69
CA TYR A 54 -11.92 -0.62 -6.41
C TYR A 54 -12.47 -1.52 -7.51
N LYS A 55 -12.33 -1.14 -8.79
CA LYS A 55 -12.79 -1.94 -9.93
C LYS A 55 -12.13 -3.31 -9.94
N PHE A 56 -10.80 -3.33 -9.80
CA PHE A 56 -10.02 -4.57 -9.73
C PHE A 56 -10.53 -5.51 -8.62
N LEU A 57 -10.74 -4.99 -7.41
CA LEU A 57 -11.25 -5.80 -6.30
C LEU A 57 -12.65 -6.36 -6.60
N LYS A 58 -13.55 -5.53 -7.12
CA LYS A 58 -14.92 -5.89 -7.48
C LYS A 58 -14.97 -6.96 -8.57
N GLU A 59 -14.23 -6.78 -9.66
CA GLU A 59 -14.15 -7.71 -10.79
C GLU A 59 -13.58 -9.07 -10.39
N ASN A 60 -12.73 -9.11 -9.37
CA ASN A 60 -12.12 -10.34 -8.87
C ASN A 60 -12.88 -10.98 -7.70
N GLY A 61 -14.07 -10.47 -7.32
CA GLY A 61 -14.87 -11.00 -6.22
C GLY A 61 -14.22 -10.88 -4.85
N LEU A 62 -13.36 -9.87 -4.67
CA LEU A 62 -12.67 -9.58 -3.41
C LEU A 62 -13.45 -8.58 -2.59
N TYR A 63 -13.26 -8.54 -1.26
CA TYR A 63 -13.89 -7.53 -0.41
C TYR A 63 -13.32 -6.14 -0.70
N TYR A 64 -14.19 -5.13 -0.74
CA TYR A 64 -13.82 -3.74 -1.04
C TYR A 64 -14.72 -2.76 -0.29
N PRO A 65 -14.25 -1.54 0.01
CA PRO A 65 -15.13 -0.46 0.43
C PRO A 65 -15.96 0.00 -0.76
N LYS A 66 -17.29 0.14 -0.59
CA LYS A 66 -18.14 0.72 -1.64
C LYS A 66 -17.59 2.07 -2.06
N THR A 67 -17.37 2.25 -3.35
CA THR A 67 -16.66 3.41 -3.90
C THR A 67 -17.44 4.01 -5.04
N TYR A 68 -17.60 5.33 -5.03
CA TYR A 68 -18.41 6.10 -5.98
C TYR A 68 -17.59 7.26 -6.55
N LEU A 69 -17.94 7.65 -7.77
CA LEU A 69 -17.50 8.89 -8.38
C LEU A 69 -18.44 10.05 -7.97
N LYS A 70 -18.02 11.29 -8.25
CA LYS A 70 -18.79 12.50 -7.91
C LYS A 70 -20.20 12.48 -8.51
N GLU A 71 -20.33 11.97 -9.72
CA GLU A 71 -21.59 11.86 -10.46
C GLU A 71 -22.58 10.85 -9.86
N ASP A 72 -22.09 9.77 -9.26
CA ASP A 72 -22.90 8.63 -8.83
C ASP A 72 -23.32 8.70 -7.36
N ILE A 73 -22.58 9.46 -6.52
CA ILE A 73 -22.74 9.39 -5.06
C ILE A 73 -24.12 9.83 -4.59
N LYS A 74 -24.75 10.83 -5.22
CA LYS A 74 -26.07 11.31 -4.81
C LYS A 74 -27.16 10.25 -5.05
N ILE A 75 -27.04 9.51 -6.14
CA ILE A 75 -27.96 8.39 -6.45
C ILE A 75 -27.78 7.29 -5.41
N ALA A 76 -26.55 6.92 -5.11
CA ALA A 76 -26.22 5.88 -4.12
C ALA A 76 -26.76 6.22 -2.71
N ILE A 77 -26.66 7.49 -2.29
CA ILE A 77 -27.21 7.95 -1.00
C ILE A 77 -28.75 7.87 -1.00
N ASN A 78 -29.41 8.34 -2.07
CA ASN A 78 -30.86 8.31 -2.18
C ASN A 78 -31.42 6.87 -2.19
N ASN A 79 -30.70 5.95 -2.84
CA ASN A 79 -31.05 4.52 -2.86
C ASN A 79 -30.70 3.78 -1.57
N LYS A 80 -30.03 4.44 -0.61
CA LYS A 80 -29.49 3.83 0.61
C LYS A 80 -28.44 2.74 0.36
N ASP A 81 -27.75 2.78 -0.78
CA ASP A 81 -26.65 1.87 -1.09
C ASP A 81 -25.43 2.15 -0.21
N VAL A 82 -25.31 3.38 0.26
CA VAL A 82 -24.28 3.85 1.17
C VAL A 82 -24.85 4.86 2.17
N THR A 83 -24.28 4.89 3.37
CA THR A 83 -24.71 5.78 4.47
C THR A 83 -23.51 6.53 5.05
N PHE A 84 -23.77 7.69 5.65
CA PHE A 84 -22.75 8.43 6.40
C PHE A 84 -22.33 7.69 7.69
N PRO A 85 -21.07 7.89 8.17
CA PRO A 85 -20.04 8.75 7.56
C PRO A 85 -19.41 8.14 6.30
N LEU A 86 -18.89 9.02 5.42
CA LEU A 86 -18.18 8.65 4.21
C LEU A 86 -16.77 9.22 4.23
N ILE A 87 -15.86 8.63 3.45
CA ILE A 87 -14.54 9.19 3.16
C ILE A 87 -14.56 9.80 1.77
N ILE A 88 -14.11 11.04 1.64
CA ILE A 88 -13.83 11.68 0.36
C ILE A 88 -12.32 11.93 0.24
N LYS A 89 -11.75 11.58 -0.90
CA LYS A 89 -10.31 11.69 -1.16
C LYS A 89 -10.01 11.77 -2.67
N PRO A 90 -8.85 12.30 -3.09
CA PRO A 90 -8.43 12.25 -4.49
C PRO A 90 -8.24 10.79 -4.96
N ARG A 91 -8.55 10.50 -6.23
CA ARG A 91 -8.25 9.19 -6.86
C ARG A 91 -6.77 8.86 -6.77
N ASN A 92 -5.93 9.83 -7.15
CA ASN A 92 -4.48 9.75 -7.05
C ASN A 92 -4.02 10.65 -5.88
N GLY A 93 -3.14 10.17 -5.04
CA GLY A 93 -2.65 10.93 -3.90
C GLY A 93 -2.01 10.05 -2.83
N TYR A 94 -1.27 10.68 -1.94
CA TYR A 94 -0.45 10.04 -0.92
C TYR A 94 -0.49 10.82 0.40
N ARG A 95 -0.02 10.21 1.50
CA ARG A 95 0.12 10.81 2.84
C ARG A 95 -1.16 11.41 3.40
N SER A 96 -2.31 10.84 3.08
CA SER A 96 -3.63 11.33 3.54
C SER A 96 -3.92 12.81 3.22
N ILE A 97 -3.23 13.41 2.24
CA ILE A 97 -3.49 14.78 1.80
C ILE A 97 -4.87 14.83 1.14
N ASN A 98 -5.71 15.79 1.56
CA ASN A 98 -7.08 15.95 1.07
C ASN A 98 -7.98 14.71 1.31
N VAL A 99 -7.76 13.98 2.38
CA VAL A 99 -8.63 12.90 2.86
C VAL A 99 -9.50 13.42 3.99
N PHE A 100 -10.81 13.39 3.82
CA PHE A 100 -11.77 13.88 4.80
C PHE A 100 -12.83 12.83 5.11
N ILE A 101 -13.25 12.78 6.37
CA ILE A 101 -14.46 12.08 6.79
C ILE A 101 -15.58 13.10 6.78
N VAL A 102 -16.69 12.77 6.12
CA VAL A 102 -17.88 13.62 6.03
C VAL A 102 -19.06 12.90 6.65
N SER A 103 -19.83 13.62 7.48
CA SER A 103 -20.89 13.06 8.29
C SER A 103 -22.30 13.36 7.71
N ASN A 104 -22.40 14.19 6.73
CA ASN A 104 -23.65 14.59 6.11
C ASN A 104 -23.46 15.13 4.68
N LEU A 105 -24.60 15.34 3.98
CA LEU A 105 -24.61 15.78 2.59
C LEU A 105 -24.01 17.20 2.39
N LYS A 106 -24.16 18.08 3.39
CA LYS A 106 -23.60 19.45 3.33
C LYS A 106 -22.08 19.38 3.28
N GLU A 107 -21.48 18.69 4.24
CA GLU A 107 -20.00 18.48 4.30
C GLU A 107 -19.48 17.80 3.04
N LEU A 108 -20.21 16.79 2.54
CA LEU A 108 -19.84 16.12 1.29
C LEU A 108 -19.81 17.10 0.11
N ASN A 109 -20.85 17.92 -0.08
CA ASN A 109 -20.89 18.89 -1.17
C ASN A 109 -19.77 19.92 -1.07
N GLU A 110 -19.48 20.44 0.11
CA GLU A 110 -18.36 21.37 0.34
C GLU A 110 -17.02 20.76 -0.09
N LYS A 111 -16.78 19.47 0.21
CA LYS A 111 -15.52 18.79 -0.15
C LYS A 111 -15.46 18.43 -1.64
N LEU A 112 -16.59 18.12 -2.27
CA LEU A 112 -16.68 17.84 -3.70
C LEU A 112 -16.27 19.03 -4.58
N GLU A 113 -16.35 20.26 -4.06
CA GLU A 113 -15.96 21.48 -4.79
C GLU A 113 -14.45 21.76 -4.72
N ILE A 114 -13.76 21.28 -3.69
CA ILE A 114 -12.36 21.62 -3.45
C ILE A 114 -11.38 20.46 -3.75
N ILE A 115 -11.84 19.22 -3.77
CA ILE A 115 -10.97 18.07 -4.02
C ILE A 115 -10.98 17.76 -5.52
N PRO A 116 -9.82 17.81 -6.20
CA PRO A 116 -9.75 17.49 -7.61
C PRO A 116 -9.94 15.98 -7.83
N ASN A 117 -10.78 15.62 -8.81
CA ASN A 117 -11.03 14.25 -9.21
C ASN A 117 -11.25 13.30 -8.00
N PRO A 118 -12.28 13.57 -7.16
CA PRO A 118 -12.49 12.83 -5.93
C PRO A 118 -13.09 11.44 -6.17
N ILE A 119 -12.82 10.51 -5.24
CA ILE A 119 -13.66 9.35 -4.98
C ILE A 119 -14.32 9.50 -3.60
N ILE A 120 -15.48 8.89 -3.47
CA ILE A 120 -16.22 8.80 -2.22
C ILE A 120 -16.33 7.34 -1.84
N GLN A 121 -15.90 7.00 -0.63
CA GLN A 121 -15.91 5.62 -0.13
C GLN A 121 -16.69 5.50 1.17
N GLU A 122 -17.29 4.34 1.40
CA GLU A 122 -17.83 4.00 2.72
C GLU A 122 -16.71 4.05 3.77
N TYR A 123 -17.06 4.52 4.96
CA TYR A 123 -16.13 4.50 6.11
C TYR A 123 -16.13 3.11 6.73
N ILE A 124 -14.99 2.42 6.69
CA ILE A 124 -14.84 1.05 7.18
C ILE A 124 -14.24 1.04 8.58
N GLY A 125 -14.82 0.24 9.46
CA GLY A 125 -14.28 -0.10 10.76
C GLY A 125 -13.95 1.11 11.65
N SER A 126 -12.86 0.97 12.41
CA SER A 126 -12.34 2.01 13.29
C SER A 126 -10.82 2.16 13.10
N LYS A 127 -10.23 3.13 13.82
CA LYS A 127 -8.77 3.28 13.84
C LYS A 127 -8.06 2.02 14.37
N ASP A 128 -8.71 1.29 15.29
CA ASP A 128 -8.13 0.09 15.90
C ASP A 128 -8.17 -1.14 14.98
N THR A 129 -8.90 -1.06 13.89
CA THR A 129 -9.02 -2.14 12.89
C THR A 129 -8.20 -1.88 11.62
N GLU A 130 -7.27 -0.92 11.66
CA GLU A 130 -6.45 -0.55 10.51
C GLU A 130 -5.13 -1.30 10.46
N TYR A 131 -4.83 -1.87 9.29
CA TYR A 131 -3.64 -2.67 9.03
C TYR A 131 -2.84 -2.14 7.85
N THR A 132 -1.51 -2.29 7.95
CA THR A 132 -0.56 -2.14 6.86
C THR A 132 0.15 -3.48 6.65
N CYS A 133 0.13 -3.98 5.43
CA CYS A 133 0.57 -5.33 5.14
C CYS A 133 1.62 -5.33 4.03
N GLY A 134 2.71 -6.06 4.21
CA GLY A 134 3.70 -6.31 3.17
C GLY A 134 3.52 -7.68 2.54
N VAL A 135 3.60 -7.77 1.22
CA VAL A 135 3.57 -9.05 0.49
C VAL A 135 4.69 -9.07 -0.54
N ILE A 136 5.49 -10.14 -0.54
CA ILE A 136 6.57 -10.38 -1.49
C ILE A 136 6.06 -11.35 -2.56
N VAL A 137 6.15 -10.95 -3.82
CA VAL A 137 5.83 -11.80 -4.97
C VAL A 137 7.03 -11.85 -5.92
N LEU A 138 7.51 -13.05 -6.18
CA LEU A 138 8.58 -13.35 -7.14
C LEU A 138 8.16 -14.59 -7.94
N ASP A 139 8.50 -14.62 -9.23
CA ASP A 139 8.12 -15.69 -10.15
C ASP A 139 6.61 -15.98 -10.16
N ASN A 140 5.81 -14.91 -10.09
CA ASN A 140 4.34 -14.97 -10.03
C ASN A 140 3.79 -15.79 -8.83
N LYS A 141 4.60 -15.93 -7.78
CA LYS A 141 4.20 -16.64 -6.55
C LYS A 141 4.36 -15.73 -5.35
N VAL A 142 3.36 -15.73 -4.48
CA VAL A 142 3.50 -15.14 -3.16
C VAL A 142 4.54 -15.96 -2.40
N LYS A 143 5.62 -15.29 -1.99
CA LYS A 143 6.70 -15.91 -1.22
C LYS A 143 6.43 -15.78 0.26
N GLU A 144 6.18 -14.56 0.73
CA GLU A 144 5.94 -14.27 2.14
C GLU A 144 5.04 -13.05 2.31
N SER A 145 4.36 -12.96 3.46
CA SER A 145 3.52 -11.83 3.82
C SER A 145 3.50 -11.55 5.32
N ILE A 146 3.32 -10.28 5.68
CA ILE A 146 3.17 -9.84 7.08
C ILE A 146 2.05 -8.79 7.17
N SER A 147 1.29 -8.84 8.27
CA SER A 147 0.24 -7.87 8.58
C SER A 147 0.52 -7.21 9.92
N LEU A 148 0.54 -5.88 9.95
CA LEU A 148 0.75 -5.08 11.15
C LEU A 148 -0.49 -4.22 11.40
N ARG A 149 -1.09 -4.29 12.60
CA ARG A 149 -2.02 -3.26 13.02
C ARG A 149 -1.23 -1.96 13.22
N ARG A 150 -1.82 -0.82 12.87
CA ARG A 150 -1.11 0.46 12.96
C ARG A 150 -1.96 1.57 13.54
N ASP A 151 -1.28 2.52 14.19
CA ASP A 151 -1.85 3.83 14.54
C ASP A 151 -1.22 4.91 13.66
N LEU A 152 -2.03 5.89 13.27
CA LEU A 152 -1.61 7.00 12.45
C LEU A 152 -1.64 8.32 13.23
N ARG A 153 -0.69 9.21 12.92
CA ARG A 153 -0.74 10.63 13.23
C ARG A 153 -0.33 11.42 11.99
N ASP A 154 -1.17 12.33 11.57
CA ASP A 154 -0.95 13.19 10.39
C ASP A 154 -0.59 12.39 9.13
N GLY A 155 -1.33 11.28 8.89
CA GLY A 155 -1.12 10.38 7.76
C GLY A 155 0.11 9.47 7.85
N ASN A 156 0.92 9.61 8.91
CA ASN A 156 2.12 8.80 9.11
C ASN A 156 1.89 7.71 10.16
N THR A 157 2.39 6.51 9.90
CA THR A 157 2.40 5.43 10.89
C THR A 157 3.31 5.80 12.05
N ILE A 158 2.76 5.85 13.28
CA ILE A 158 3.50 6.16 14.51
C ILE A 158 3.74 4.93 15.38
N ASN A 159 2.75 4.06 15.49
CA ASN A 159 2.88 2.78 16.16
C ASN A 159 2.49 1.65 15.23
N THR A 160 3.14 0.53 15.37
CA THR A 160 2.72 -0.73 14.76
C THR A 160 2.74 -1.83 15.81
N TYR A 161 1.88 -2.80 15.59
CA TYR A 161 1.72 -3.95 16.47
C TYR A 161 1.77 -5.20 15.61
N PHE A 162 2.59 -6.16 16.02
CA PHE A 162 2.61 -7.47 15.40
C PHE A 162 2.31 -8.56 16.43
N ASN A 163 1.40 -9.45 16.07
CA ASN A 163 1.09 -10.65 16.82
C ASN A 163 0.84 -11.79 15.83
N ILE A 164 1.45 -12.94 16.06
CA ILE A 164 1.35 -14.10 15.17
C ILE A 164 -0.09 -14.64 15.07
N ASN A 165 -0.93 -14.32 16.07
CA ASN A 165 -2.34 -14.71 16.11
C ASN A 165 -3.28 -13.70 15.43
N TYR A 166 -2.76 -12.70 14.72
CA TYR A 166 -3.62 -11.79 13.97
C TYR A 166 -4.52 -12.54 12.99
N PRO A 167 -5.69 -11.97 12.64
CA PRO A 167 -6.70 -12.69 11.88
C PRO A 167 -6.14 -13.30 10.60
N LYS A 168 -6.16 -14.64 10.52
CA LYS A 168 -5.70 -15.39 9.33
C LYS A 168 -6.43 -14.97 8.05
N ILE A 169 -7.64 -14.40 8.19
CA ILE A 169 -8.40 -13.86 7.07
C ILE A 169 -7.67 -12.73 6.34
N ILE A 170 -6.91 -11.87 7.08
CA ILE A 170 -6.12 -10.79 6.49
C ILE A 170 -5.04 -11.40 5.60
N LYS A 171 -4.27 -12.36 6.12
CA LYS A 171 -3.21 -13.03 5.35
C LYS A 171 -3.76 -13.63 4.05
N LYS A 172 -4.81 -14.44 4.13
CA LYS A 172 -5.46 -15.04 2.96
C LYS A 172 -5.95 -13.99 1.95
N TYR A 173 -6.50 -12.90 2.44
CA TYR A 173 -7.04 -11.83 1.61
C TYR A 173 -5.95 -11.10 0.82
N ILE A 174 -4.86 -10.66 1.49
CA ILE A 174 -3.76 -9.96 0.82
C ILE A 174 -2.99 -10.86 -0.16
N GLU A 175 -2.81 -12.13 0.18
CA GLU A 175 -2.18 -13.11 -0.71
C GLU A 175 -3.05 -13.40 -1.95
N ASN A 176 -4.37 -13.46 -1.78
CA ASN A 176 -5.31 -13.61 -2.90
C ASN A 176 -5.31 -12.38 -3.81
N ILE A 177 -5.26 -11.16 -3.26
CA ILE A 177 -5.08 -9.93 -4.05
C ILE A 177 -3.77 -10.01 -4.85
N SER A 178 -2.67 -10.33 -4.19
CA SER A 178 -1.34 -10.38 -4.81
C SER A 178 -1.26 -11.38 -5.94
N SER A 179 -1.89 -12.55 -5.80
CA SER A 179 -1.93 -13.60 -6.84
C SER A 179 -2.70 -13.17 -8.10
N LYS A 180 -3.63 -12.20 -7.99
CA LYS A 180 -4.44 -11.67 -9.09
C LYS A 180 -3.88 -10.38 -9.69
N LEU A 181 -3.03 -9.67 -8.94
CA LEU A 181 -2.53 -8.35 -9.29
C LEU A 181 -1.32 -8.39 -10.25
N ASN A 182 -0.75 -9.55 -10.54
CA ASN A 182 0.47 -9.70 -11.32
C ASN A 182 1.65 -8.85 -10.79
N GLN A 183 1.74 -8.77 -9.48
CA GLN A 183 2.76 -7.99 -8.77
C GLN A 183 4.15 -8.63 -8.93
N PHE A 184 5.20 -7.79 -8.93
CA PHE A 184 6.60 -8.22 -8.84
C PHE A 184 7.34 -7.42 -7.76
N GLY A 185 8.05 -8.11 -6.86
CA GLY A 185 8.71 -7.51 -5.71
C GLY A 185 7.75 -7.35 -4.55
N VAL A 186 7.74 -6.18 -3.92
CA VAL A 186 6.91 -5.89 -2.74
C VAL A 186 5.73 -4.99 -3.09
N CYS A 187 4.55 -5.34 -2.54
CA CYS A 187 3.44 -4.40 -2.39
C CYS A 187 3.12 -4.17 -0.92
N ASN A 188 2.75 -2.95 -0.59
CA ASN A 188 2.17 -2.61 0.69
C ASN A 188 0.67 -2.36 0.53
N PHE A 189 -0.13 -3.14 1.23
CA PHE A 189 -1.58 -3.03 1.26
C PHE A 189 -2.06 -2.34 2.53
N GLN A 190 -3.06 -1.47 2.39
CA GLN A 190 -3.69 -0.81 3.52
C GLN A 190 -5.17 -1.18 3.54
N LEU A 191 -5.62 -1.70 4.65
CA LEU A 191 -6.97 -2.21 4.83
C LEU A 191 -7.50 -1.94 6.23
N ARG A 192 -8.82 -2.02 6.38
CA ARG A 192 -9.49 -2.11 7.67
C ARG A 192 -10.39 -3.34 7.72
N LEU A 193 -10.62 -3.84 8.92
CA LEU A 193 -11.68 -4.81 9.15
C LEU A 193 -12.99 -4.05 9.35
N ASP A 194 -14.05 -4.50 8.71
CA ASP A 194 -15.40 -4.00 8.95
C ASP A 194 -16.02 -4.58 10.25
N SER A 195 -17.30 -4.30 10.49
CA SER A 195 -18.04 -4.79 11.66
C SER A 195 -18.13 -6.32 11.75
N ASP A 196 -18.06 -7.00 10.61
CA ASP A 196 -18.13 -8.45 10.51
C ASP A 196 -16.74 -9.11 10.56
N GLY A 197 -15.68 -8.29 10.74
CA GLY A 197 -14.30 -8.73 10.75
C GLY A 197 -13.73 -9.04 9.36
N LEU A 198 -14.41 -8.61 8.29
CA LEU A 198 -13.94 -8.82 6.91
C LEU A 198 -12.97 -7.72 6.50
N PRO A 199 -11.84 -8.09 5.87
CA PRO A 199 -10.85 -7.12 5.43
C PRO A 199 -11.31 -6.39 4.16
N LYS A 200 -11.28 -5.07 4.18
CA LYS A 200 -11.57 -4.22 3.02
C LYS A 200 -10.36 -3.33 2.70
N LEU A 201 -9.75 -3.61 1.57
CA LEU A 201 -8.59 -2.87 1.08
C LEU A 201 -9.02 -1.52 0.51
N PHE A 202 -8.32 -0.45 0.90
CA PHE A 202 -8.60 0.90 0.43
C PHE A 202 -7.40 1.59 -0.26
N GLU A 203 -6.20 0.96 -0.23
CA GLU A 203 -5.00 1.48 -0.88
C GLU A 203 -3.97 0.38 -1.17
N ILE A 204 -3.39 0.42 -2.36
CA ILE A 204 -2.25 -0.39 -2.78
C ILE A 204 -1.07 0.55 -3.04
N ASN A 205 0.09 0.20 -2.51
CA ASN A 205 1.36 0.84 -2.85
C ASN A 205 2.27 -0.26 -3.43
N ALA A 206 2.44 -0.28 -4.75
CA ALA A 206 3.20 -1.33 -5.45
C ALA A 206 4.72 -1.10 -5.34
N ARG A 207 5.20 -0.93 -4.12
CA ARG A 207 6.60 -0.63 -3.75
C ARG A 207 6.86 -0.87 -2.27
N HIS A 208 8.12 -0.75 -1.89
CA HIS A 208 8.49 -0.57 -0.48
C HIS A 208 7.80 0.67 0.10
N SER A 209 7.43 0.60 1.36
CA SER A 209 6.65 1.66 2.02
C SER A 209 7.39 2.26 3.21
N GLY A 210 6.82 3.30 3.81
CA GLY A 210 7.33 3.87 5.05
C GLY A 210 7.35 2.89 6.24
N THR A 211 6.78 1.69 6.10
CA THR A 211 6.82 0.63 7.10
C THR A 211 7.79 -0.51 6.78
N THR A 212 8.55 -0.43 5.69
CA THR A 212 9.54 -1.45 5.29
C THR A 212 10.57 -1.70 6.41
N TYR A 213 11.19 -0.65 6.95
CA TYR A 213 12.13 -0.79 8.06
C TYR A 213 11.45 -1.30 9.34
N ILE A 214 10.22 -0.88 9.60
CA ILE A 214 9.44 -1.37 10.74
C ILE A 214 9.21 -2.89 10.62
N ARG A 215 8.90 -3.40 9.42
CA ARG A 215 8.76 -4.83 9.18
C ARG A 215 10.09 -5.59 9.42
N ALA A 216 11.21 -4.99 9.03
CA ALA A 216 12.52 -5.57 9.30
C ALA A 216 12.81 -5.68 10.81
N LEU A 217 12.36 -4.71 11.62
CA LEU A 217 12.48 -4.79 13.09
C LEU A 217 11.69 -5.95 13.71
N TYR A 218 10.60 -6.39 13.05
CA TYR A 218 9.87 -7.61 13.43
C TYR A 218 10.51 -8.89 12.87
N GLY A 219 11.64 -8.78 12.16
CA GLY A 219 12.32 -9.91 11.51
C GLY A 219 11.86 -10.17 10.07
N PHE A 220 10.98 -9.35 9.50
CA PHE A 220 10.52 -9.44 8.12
C PHE A 220 11.31 -8.47 7.23
N ASN A 221 12.55 -8.83 6.89
CA ASN A 221 13.42 -8.00 6.03
C ASN A 221 13.17 -8.31 4.55
N GLU A 222 12.17 -7.68 3.96
CA GLU A 222 11.76 -7.87 2.57
C GLU A 222 12.83 -7.48 1.55
N VAL A 223 13.69 -6.51 1.88
CA VAL A 223 14.80 -6.09 1.00
C VAL A 223 15.84 -7.20 0.93
N GLU A 224 16.26 -7.74 2.07
CA GLU A 224 17.21 -8.85 2.14
C GLU A 224 16.68 -10.08 1.42
N TYR A 225 15.39 -10.41 1.61
CA TYR A 225 14.76 -11.55 0.93
C TYR A 225 14.88 -11.43 -0.59
N ILE A 226 14.55 -10.26 -1.14
CA ILE A 226 14.60 -10.02 -2.59
C ILE A 226 16.04 -10.07 -3.11
N LEU A 227 17.00 -9.50 -2.37
CA LEU A 227 18.42 -9.56 -2.74
C LEU A 227 18.94 -11.00 -2.78
N GLU A 228 18.66 -11.80 -1.73
CA GLU A 228 19.08 -13.19 -1.66
C GLU A 228 18.45 -14.02 -2.78
N TYR A 229 17.15 -13.79 -3.04
CA TYR A 229 16.43 -14.50 -4.08
C TYR A 229 16.91 -14.15 -5.49
N LEU A 230 16.93 -12.87 -5.85
CA LEU A 230 17.23 -12.44 -7.22
C LEU A 230 18.72 -12.48 -7.58
N LEU A 231 19.62 -12.26 -6.62
CA LEU A 231 21.06 -12.22 -6.89
C LEU A 231 21.76 -13.53 -6.59
N LYS A 232 21.23 -14.35 -5.67
CA LYS A 232 21.90 -15.56 -5.19
C LYS A 232 21.06 -16.84 -5.36
N ASN A 233 19.83 -16.71 -5.92
CA ASN A 233 18.87 -17.80 -6.06
C ASN A 233 18.64 -18.57 -4.74
N ARG A 234 18.52 -17.82 -3.63
CA ARG A 234 18.38 -18.37 -2.29
C ARG A 234 17.11 -17.83 -1.61
N GLU A 235 16.23 -18.72 -1.19
CA GLU A 235 15.12 -18.39 -0.30
C GLU A 235 15.61 -18.36 1.14
N ILE A 236 15.19 -17.34 1.90
CA ILE A 236 15.45 -17.22 3.33
C ILE A 236 14.13 -17.26 4.10
N SER A 237 14.16 -17.76 5.32
CA SER A 237 13.01 -17.78 6.22
C SER A 237 13.11 -16.66 7.23
N PHE A 238 11.97 -16.05 7.54
CA PHE A 238 11.89 -15.00 8.56
C PHE A 238 11.71 -15.59 9.96
N LYS A 239 12.47 -15.04 10.93
CA LYS A 239 12.22 -15.27 12.35
C LYS A 239 11.46 -14.08 12.91
N LEU A 240 10.13 -14.17 12.87
CA LEU A 240 9.26 -13.08 13.29
C LEU A 240 9.24 -12.93 14.82
N GLN A 241 9.24 -11.67 15.29
CA GLN A 241 9.17 -11.32 16.70
C GLN A 241 7.91 -10.47 16.94
N GLU A 242 7.08 -10.90 17.90
CA GLU A 242 5.91 -10.14 18.34
C GLU A 242 6.33 -8.90 19.13
N GLY A 243 5.47 -7.88 19.10
CA GLY A 243 5.70 -6.69 19.88
C GLY A 243 5.09 -5.42 19.30
N VAL A 244 5.59 -4.30 19.79
CA VAL A 244 5.18 -2.95 19.38
C VAL A 244 6.41 -2.18 18.92
N VAL A 245 6.37 -1.66 17.70
CA VAL A 245 7.38 -0.70 17.21
C VAL A 245 6.76 0.70 17.24
N LYS A 246 7.45 1.63 17.87
CA LYS A 246 7.09 3.04 17.96
C LYS A 246 8.04 3.87 17.11
N ARG A 247 7.50 4.72 16.25
CA ARG A 247 8.29 5.72 15.53
C ARG A 247 8.37 6.98 16.36
N TYR A 248 9.57 7.51 16.52
CA TYR A 248 9.82 8.78 17.19
C TYR A 248 10.77 9.62 16.34
N PHE A 249 10.76 10.92 16.60
CA PHE A 249 11.78 11.83 16.10
C PHE A 249 12.81 12.02 17.20
N ASP A 250 14.08 12.06 16.80
CA ASP A 250 15.21 12.29 17.69
C ASP A 250 16.09 13.39 17.11
N GLU A 251 16.84 14.07 17.96
CA GLU A 251 17.69 15.21 17.62
C GLU A 251 19.16 14.81 17.74
N MET A 252 19.95 15.15 16.73
CA MET A 252 21.38 14.84 16.71
C MET A 252 22.20 16.13 16.63
N LEU A 253 23.10 16.34 17.60
CA LEU A 253 24.12 17.37 17.51
C LEU A 253 25.22 16.93 16.56
N VAL A 254 25.33 17.54 15.39
CA VAL A 254 26.45 17.33 14.47
C VAL A 254 27.56 18.32 14.80
N LYS A 255 28.70 17.80 15.33
CA LYS A 255 29.87 18.63 15.64
C LYS A 255 30.74 18.77 14.40
N GLY A 256 31.12 20.01 14.09
CA GLY A 256 32.28 20.30 13.24
C GLY A 256 32.12 19.99 11.75
N SER A 257 31.01 20.31 11.15
CA SER A 257 30.93 20.42 9.70
C SER A 257 30.79 21.88 9.29
N ASN A 258 31.56 22.26 8.30
CA ASN A 258 31.32 23.51 7.59
C ASN A 258 29.91 23.46 7.01
N ILE A 259 28.98 24.21 7.61
CA ILE A 259 27.63 24.45 7.11
C ILE A 259 27.72 25.55 6.05
#